data_fb67d690e16e8b11168294d03e5d6b70
#
_entry.id   fb67d690e16e8b11168294d03e5d6b70
#
_cell.length_a   1.000
_cell.length_b   1.000
_cell.length_c   1.000
_cell.angle_alpha   90.00
_cell.angle_beta   90.00
_cell.angle_gamma   90.00
#
_symmetry.space_group_name_H-M   'P 1'
#
loop_
_entity.id
_entity.type
_entity.pdbx_description
1 polymer ?
#
loop_
_entity_poly.entity_id
_entity_poly.type
_entity_poly.pdbx_seq_one_letter_code
_entity_poly.pdbx_strand_id
1 'polypeptide(L)'
;METRIEQDLQSRRQGSDLQQLAAHAISQPLVSHIYTADPSAHVFEGRLYIYPSHDIDSGAPFDDEGGHFGMQDYHVLRMDTPEGEATDCGVALHVRDVPWASQQMWAPDAASRDGRYYLYFPAKDAHGMFRIGVAAADRPEGPFTPEPEPIEGAYSIDPAVFEDDDGTHYLCFGGIWGGQLQKYRDNRYDPAHEEPAGEAPALGPRIGRLDAGMTRLAEPTREIVILDEHGQPLRADDHARRFFEGPWLHKYQGRYYLSYSTGDTHLLCYATSDSPYGPFTYRGVILTPVVGWTTHHSICAFQERWYLFYHDALLSGGVTHLRSVKCTPLHMEADGSIRAIHPYGT
;
A
#
# COMPACT_ATOMS: atom_id res chain seq x y z
N MET A 1 -29.06 4.98 -0.98
CA MET A 1 -28.46 4.86 -2.32
C MET A 1 -27.28 3.91 -2.13
N GLU A 2 -27.23 2.84 -2.89
CA GLU A 2 -26.13 1.86 -2.81
C GLU A 2 -24.83 2.50 -3.30
N THR A 3 -23.73 2.29 -2.57
CA THR A 3 -22.44 2.86 -2.95
C THR A 3 -21.85 2.12 -4.15
N ARG A 4 -20.89 2.73 -4.85
CA ARG A 4 -20.15 2.06 -5.95
C ARG A 4 -19.48 0.78 -5.47
N ILE A 5 -18.91 0.81 -4.26
CA ILE A 5 -18.25 -0.34 -3.64
C ILE A 5 -19.26 -1.47 -3.40
N GLU A 6 -20.43 -1.18 -2.85
CA GLU A 6 -21.47 -2.20 -2.60
C GLU A 6 -21.97 -2.84 -3.90
N GLN A 7 -22.20 -2.04 -4.95
CA GLN A 7 -22.64 -2.54 -6.26
C GLN A 7 -21.59 -3.47 -6.89
N ASP A 8 -20.32 -3.08 -6.83
CA ASP A 8 -19.23 -3.90 -7.36
C ASP A 8 -19.04 -5.19 -6.56
N LEU A 9 -19.03 -5.11 -5.23
CA LEU A 9 -18.95 -6.29 -4.37
C LEU A 9 -20.12 -7.25 -4.57
N GLN A 10 -21.33 -6.74 -4.74
CA GLN A 10 -22.51 -7.56 -5.00
C GLN A 10 -22.39 -8.27 -6.35
N SER A 11 -21.94 -7.59 -7.39
CA SER A 11 -21.66 -8.16 -8.70
C SER A 11 -20.62 -9.27 -8.63
N ARG A 12 -19.53 -9.05 -7.91
CA ARG A 12 -18.45 -10.03 -7.73
C ARG A 12 -18.85 -11.24 -6.89
N ARG A 13 -19.69 -11.06 -5.86
CA ARG A 13 -20.21 -12.17 -5.04
C ARG A 13 -21.19 -13.07 -5.81
N GLN A 14 -22.01 -12.53 -6.68
CA GLN A 14 -22.98 -13.28 -7.49
C GLN A 14 -22.33 -14.14 -8.58
N GLY A 15 -21.10 -13.81 -8.99
CA GLY A 15 -20.36 -14.54 -10.04
C GLY A 15 -19.33 -15.56 -9.55
N SER A 16 -19.07 -15.64 -8.20
CA SER A 16 -17.95 -16.41 -7.66
C SER A 16 -18.39 -17.37 -6.56
N ASP A 17 -18.12 -18.66 -6.74
CA ASP A 17 -18.15 -19.60 -5.62
C ASP A 17 -16.90 -19.38 -4.76
N LEU A 18 -17.05 -18.68 -3.62
CA LEU A 18 -15.94 -18.38 -2.69
C LEU A 18 -15.23 -19.64 -2.19
N GLN A 19 -15.95 -20.77 -2.09
CA GLN A 19 -15.34 -22.04 -1.71
C GLN A 19 -14.43 -22.59 -2.81
N GLN A 20 -14.82 -22.43 -4.07
CA GLN A 20 -13.97 -22.82 -5.20
C GLN A 20 -12.74 -21.92 -5.29
N LEU A 21 -12.91 -20.60 -5.13
CA LEU A 21 -11.77 -19.67 -5.10
C LEU A 21 -10.81 -20.02 -3.96
N ALA A 22 -11.32 -20.29 -2.77
CA ALA A 22 -10.49 -20.71 -1.63
C ALA A 22 -9.73 -22.01 -1.88
N ALA A 23 -10.36 -22.98 -2.55
CA ALA A 23 -9.72 -24.25 -2.90
C ALA A 23 -8.61 -24.12 -3.96
N HIS A 24 -8.68 -23.08 -4.80
CA HIS A 24 -7.68 -22.80 -5.84
C HIS A 24 -6.71 -21.67 -5.45
N ALA A 25 -6.85 -21.08 -4.24
CA ALA A 25 -5.97 -20.02 -3.78
C ALA A 25 -4.52 -20.50 -3.71
N ILE A 26 -3.62 -19.77 -4.37
CA ILE A 26 -2.18 -20.11 -4.45
C ILE A 26 -1.44 -19.89 -3.13
N SER A 27 -2.03 -19.12 -2.21
CA SER A 27 -1.46 -18.85 -0.88
C SER A 27 -2.55 -18.83 0.19
N GLN A 28 -2.14 -19.11 1.42
CA GLN A 28 -2.98 -19.05 2.60
C GLN A 28 -2.68 -17.78 3.42
N PRO A 29 -3.61 -17.32 4.28
CA PRO A 29 -3.35 -16.23 5.22
C PRO A 29 -2.11 -16.51 6.08
N LEU A 30 -1.27 -15.49 6.28
CA LEU A 30 -0.10 -15.60 7.16
C LEU A 30 -0.52 -15.85 8.62
N VAL A 31 -1.61 -15.23 9.05
CA VAL A 31 -2.27 -15.46 10.34
C VAL A 31 -3.78 -15.49 10.14
N SER A 32 -4.52 -16.16 11.05
CA SER A 32 -5.98 -16.30 10.94
C SER A 32 -6.76 -15.93 12.22
N HIS A 33 -6.05 -15.52 13.28
CA HIS A 33 -6.66 -15.12 14.54
C HIS A 33 -7.03 -13.63 14.59
N ILE A 34 -6.48 -12.84 13.68
CA ILE A 34 -6.82 -11.43 13.41
C ILE A 34 -6.94 -11.23 11.90
N TYR A 35 -7.63 -10.18 11.48
CA TYR A 35 -7.68 -9.75 10.10
C TYR A 35 -6.58 -8.73 9.82
N THR A 36 -5.86 -8.90 8.71
CA THR A 36 -4.70 -8.09 8.36
C THR A 36 -4.73 -7.71 6.89
N ALA A 37 -4.27 -6.51 6.56
CA ALA A 37 -4.29 -6.02 5.18
C ALA A 37 -3.06 -5.17 4.84
N ASP A 38 -2.99 -4.70 3.61
CA ASP A 38 -2.06 -3.67 3.16
C ASP A 38 -0.62 -3.96 3.61
N PRO A 39 -0.06 -5.13 3.25
CA PRO A 39 1.20 -5.59 3.82
C PRO A 39 2.39 -4.77 3.34
N SER A 40 3.20 -4.30 4.28
CA SER A 40 4.53 -3.78 4.02
C SER A 40 5.56 -4.76 4.58
N ALA A 41 6.31 -5.41 3.71
CA ALA A 41 7.24 -6.48 4.07
C ALA A 41 8.70 -6.06 3.84
N HIS A 42 9.52 -6.21 4.86
CA HIS A 42 10.93 -5.86 4.86
C HIS A 42 11.79 -6.98 5.45
N VAL A 43 13.06 -7.01 5.05
CA VAL A 43 14.07 -7.89 5.66
C VAL A 43 14.91 -7.05 6.61
N PHE A 44 14.72 -7.26 7.91
CA PHE A 44 15.55 -6.69 8.95
C PHE A 44 16.24 -7.81 9.73
N GLU A 45 17.52 -7.64 10.05
CA GLU A 45 18.29 -8.63 10.83
C GLU A 45 18.24 -10.06 10.27
N GLY A 46 18.09 -10.19 8.93
CA GLY A 46 18.02 -11.48 8.23
C GLY A 46 16.68 -12.20 8.34
N ARG A 47 15.63 -11.55 8.83
CA ARG A 47 14.25 -12.04 8.97
C ARG A 47 13.27 -11.15 8.25
N LEU A 48 12.12 -11.70 7.91
CA LEU A 48 10.99 -10.94 7.38
C LEU A 48 10.17 -10.34 8.52
N TYR A 49 9.86 -9.06 8.38
CA TYR A 49 8.91 -8.33 9.20
C TYR A 49 7.86 -7.74 8.27
N ILE A 50 6.61 -8.03 8.56
CA ILE A 50 5.46 -7.54 7.81
C ILE A 50 4.66 -6.62 8.72
N TYR A 51 4.39 -5.42 8.23
CA TYR A 51 3.65 -4.37 8.93
C TYR A 51 2.30 -4.19 8.22
N PRO A 52 1.26 -4.92 8.63
CA PRO A 52 -0.06 -4.80 8.04
C PRO A 52 -0.90 -3.75 8.73
N SER A 53 -1.95 -3.29 8.05
CA SER A 53 -3.13 -2.75 8.71
C SER A 53 -3.80 -3.85 9.54
N HIS A 54 -4.36 -3.52 10.70
CA HIS A 54 -5.17 -4.44 11.49
C HIS A 54 -6.66 -4.13 11.25
N ASP A 55 -7.29 -4.96 10.44
CA ASP A 55 -8.69 -4.80 10.07
C ASP A 55 -9.62 -5.18 11.24
N ILE A 56 -10.58 -4.33 11.51
CA ILE A 56 -11.63 -4.55 12.51
C ILE A 56 -13.01 -4.27 11.93
N ASP A 57 -14.02 -4.97 12.41
CA ASP A 57 -15.41 -4.62 12.12
C ASP A 57 -15.85 -3.48 13.06
N SER A 58 -15.78 -2.26 12.55
CA SER A 58 -16.18 -1.06 13.29
C SER A 58 -17.71 -0.85 13.34
N GLY A 59 -18.46 -1.64 12.55
CA GLY A 59 -19.91 -1.46 12.38
C GLY A 59 -20.28 -0.20 11.59
N ALA A 60 -19.30 0.53 11.02
CA ALA A 60 -19.55 1.68 10.18
C ALA A 60 -20.17 1.24 8.84
N PRO A 61 -21.14 1.99 8.28
CA PRO A 61 -21.72 1.68 6.99
C PRO A 61 -20.68 1.83 5.87
N PHE A 62 -20.89 1.08 4.79
CA PHE A 62 -20.07 1.23 3.58
C PHE A 62 -20.28 2.62 2.96
N ASP A 63 -19.17 3.24 2.58
CA ASP A 63 -19.14 4.46 1.80
C ASP A 63 -17.94 4.45 0.84
N ASP A 64 -17.99 5.33 -0.19
CA ASP A 64 -16.92 5.45 -1.18
C ASP A 64 -15.69 6.22 -0.64
N GLU A 65 -15.78 6.80 0.55
CA GLU A 65 -14.70 7.49 1.26
C GLU A 65 -13.97 6.57 2.27
N GLY A 66 -14.33 5.28 2.30
CA GLY A 66 -13.67 4.26 3.11
C GLY A 66 -13.95 4.34 4.61
N GLY A 67 -15.10 4.92 5.03
CA GLY A 67 -15.47 5.03 6.45
C GLY A 67 -15.57 3.69 7.18
N HIS A 68 -15.88 2.62 6.45
CA HIS A 68 -15.96 1.25 6.98
C HIS A 68 -14.59 0.60 7.27
N PHE A 69 -13.48 1.15 6.79
CA PHE A 69 -12.12 0.74 7.15
C PHE A 69 -11.67 1.44 8.43
N GLY A 70 -12.14 0.95 9.57
CA GLY A 70 -12.02 1.63 10.88
C GLY A 70 -10.81 1.22 11.71
N MET A 71 -9.66 0.88 11.09
CA MET A 71 -8.44 0.41 11.75
C MET A 71 -7.94 1.40 12.80
N GLN A 72 -7.44 0.88 13.94
CA GLN A 72 -7.03 1.67 15.10
C GLN A 72 -5.59 1.42 15.55
N ASP A 73 -4.97 0.34 15.11
CA ASP A 73 -3.61 -0.04 15.50
C ASP A 73 -2.91 -0.83 14.41
N TYR A 74 -1.62 -1.08 14.61
CA TYR A 74 -0.79 -1.94 13.80
C TYR A 74 -0.24 -3.08 14.61
N HIS A 75 -0.26 -4.28 14.05
CA HIS A 75 0.53 -5.42 14.49
C HIS A 75 1.80 -5.54 13.65
N VAL A 76 2.75 -6.31 14.14
CA VAL A 76 3.92 -6.72 13.37
C VAL A 76 3.94 -8.24 13.29
N LEU A 77 4.01 -8.77 12.07
CA LEU A 77 4.20 -10.21 11.84
C LEU A 77 5.67 -10.46 11.52
N ARG A 78 6.25 -11.49 12.13
CA ARG A 78 7.63 -11.90 11.92
C ARG A 78 7.69 -13.31 11.33
N MET A 79 8.54 -13.52 10.33
CA MET A 79 8.80 -14.83 9.72
C MET A 79 10.31 -15.05 9.57
N ASP A 80 10.78 -16.27 9.78
CA ASP A 80 12.17 -16.60 9.52
C ASP A 80 12.43 -16.85 8.03
N THR A 81 11.43 -17.33 7.30
CA THR A 81 11.45 -17.50 5.83
C THR A 81 10.06 -17.22 5.25
N PRO A 82 9.94 -16.86 3.95
CA PRO A 82 8.65 -16.58 3.32
C PRO A 82 7.66 -17.76 3.29
N GLU A 83 8.17 -18.98 3.36
CA GLU A 83 7.37 -20.21 3.41
C GLU A 83 7.13 -20.71 4.85
N GLY A 84 7.71 -20.01 5.86
CA GLY A 84 7.59 -20.35 7.27
C GLY A 84 6.30 -19.85 7.92
N GLU A 85 6.13 -20.21 9.18
CA GLU A 85 5.03 -19.70 9.99
C GLU A 85 5.26 -18.24 10.38
N ALA A 86 4.20 -17.44 10.33
CA ALA A 86 4.21 -16.08 10.82
C ALA A 86 3.89 -16.05 12.31
N THR A 87 4.69 -15.30 13.06
CA THR A 87 4.46 -14.99 14.47
C THR A 87 3.90 -13.58 14.59
N ASP A 88 2.72 -13.42 15.17
CA ASP A 88 2.20 -12.12 15.56
C ASP A 88 2.94 -11.61 16.80
N CYS A 89 3.67 -10.51 16.66
CA CYS A 89 4.43 -9.87 17.73
C CYS A 89 3.56 -8.96 18.62
N GLY A 90 2.27 -8.81 18.29
CA GLY A 90 1.34 -7.96 19.00
C GLY A 90 1.28 -6.53 18.49
N VAL A 91 0.56 -5.67 19.22
CA VAL A 91 0.35 -4.26 18.85
C VAL A 91 1.66 -3.47 18.95
N ALA A 92 2.04 -2.87 17.83
CA ALA A 92 3.25 -2.05 17.71
C ALA A 92 3.00 -0.56 17.90
N LEU A 93 1.82 -0.06 17.50
CA LEU A 93 1.37 1.32 17.65
C LEU A 93 -0.16 1.36 17.63
N HIS A 94 -0.78 2.20 18.48
CA HIS A 94 -2.22 2.41 18.50
C HIS A 94 -2.56 3.89 18.32
N VAL A 95 -3.68 4.20 17.66
CA VAL A 95 -4.10 5.59 17.35
C VAL A 95 -4.16 6.50 18.58
N ARG A 96 -4.57 5.96 19.76
CA ARG A 96 -4.62 6.73 21.01
C ARG A 96 -3.28 7.23 21.52
N ASP A 97 -2.18 6.61 21.04
CA ASP A 97 -0.82 6.97 21.43
C ASP A 97 -0.21 8.02 20.48
N VAL A 98 -0.93 8.39 19.40
CA VAL A 98 -0.51 9.37 18.40
C VAL A 98 -1.19 10.72 18.68
N PRO A 99 -0.44 11.75 19.12
CA PRO A 99 -1.04 13.00 19.65
C PRO A 99 -1.94 13.76 18.68
N TRP A 100 -1.66 13.68 17.38
CA TRP A 100 -2.40 14.42 16.34
C TRP A 100 -3.48 13.59 15.64
N ALA A 101 -3.43 12.25 15.75
CA ALA A 101 -4.36 11.35 15.06
C ALA A 101 -5.68 11.20 15.84
N SER A 102 -6.74 10.95 15.12
CA SER A 102 -8.07 10.70 15.69
C SER A 102 -8.65 9.34 15.33
N GLN A 103 -8.38 8.85 14.11
CA GLN A 103 -8.97 7.59 13.60
C GLN A 103 -8.31 7.10 12.32
N GLN A 104 -8.67 5.90 11.89
CA GLN A 104 -8.34 5.30 10.60
C GLN A 104 -6.84 5.25 10.32
N MET A 105 -6.14 4.40 11.07
CA MET A 105 -4.75 4.06 10.80
C MET A 105 -4.68 3.05 9.65
N TRP A 106 -4.59 3.55 8.41
CA TRP A 106 -4.58 2.74 7.20
C TRP A 106 -3.18 2.21 6.88
N ALA A 107 -2.94 1.81 5.63
CA ALA A 107 -1.74 1.11 5.17
C ALA A 107 -0.42 1.74 5.67
N PRO A 108 0.37 1.05 6.52
CA PRO A 108 1.65 1.54 7.00
C PRO A 108 2.80 1.07 6.11
N ASP A 109 3.98 1.66 6.33
CA ASP A 109 5.25 1.12 5.87
C ASP A 109 6.34 1.26 6.93
N ALA A 110 7.44 0.54 6.77
CA ALA A 110 8.56 0.60 7.68
C ALA A 110 9.90 0.78 6.95
N ALA A 111 10.86 1.36 7.65
CA ALA A 111 12.23 1.46 7.19
C ALA A 111 13.20 1.30 8.37
N SER A 112 14.48 1.08 8.07
CA SER A 112 15.53 1.07 9.09
C SER A 112 16.67 1.98 8.67
N ARG A 113 17.29 2.64 9.65
CA ARG A 113 18.52 3.41 9.46
C ARG A 113 19.33 3.45 10.75
N ASP A 114 20.61 3.20 10.64
CA ASP A 114 21.57 3.31 11.76
C ASP A 114 21.14 2.52 13.02
N GLY A 115 20.54 1.32 12.82
CA GLY A 115 20.09 0.45 13.91
C GLY A 115 18.79 0.90 14.60
N ARG A 116 18.08 1.85 14.01
CA ARG A 116 16.71 2.25 14.41
C ARG A 116 15.72 1.87 13.36
N TYR A 117 14.47 1.65 13.77
CA TYR A 117 13.34 1.27 12.93
C TYR A 117 12.30 2.38 12.96
N TYR A 118 11.69 2.64 11.81
CA TYR A 118 10.73 3.72 11.61
C TYR A 118 9.47 3.13 10.99
N LEU A 119 8.32 3.43 11.57
CA LEU A 119 7.00 3.07 11.07
C LEU A 119 6.33 4.34 10.53
N TYR A 120 6.05 4.37 9.24
CA TYR A 120 5.31 5.45 8.57
C TYR A 120 3.87 5.04 8.45
N PHE A 121 2.96 5.92 8.78
CA PHE A 121 1.55 5.56 8.83
C PHE A 121 0.65 6.75 8.49
N PRO A 122 -0.46 6.52 7.76
CA PRO A 122 -1.50 7.52 7.59
C PRO A 122 -2.50 7.40 8.74
N ALA A 123 -3.00 8.53 9.18
CA ALA A 123 -4.16 8.60 10.06
C ALA A 123 -4.93 9.90 9.79
N LYS A 124 -6.25 9.90 10.03
CA LYS A 124 -7.03 11.13 9.99
C LYS A 124 -6.79 11.95 11.26
N ASP A 125 -6.57 13.25 11.06
CA ASP A 125 -6.54 14.24 12.13
C ASP A 125 -7.95 14.58 12.63
N ALA A 126 -8.08 15.48 13.61
CA ALA A 126 -9.36 15.91 14.17
C ALA A 126 -10.27 16.63 13.17
N HIS A 127 -9.75 17.02 12.01
CA HIS A 127 -10.50 17.65 10.92
C HIS A 127 -10.89 16.65 9.80
N GLY A 128 -10.60 15.36 9.98
CA GLY A 128 -10.88 14.31 9.01
C GLY A 128 -9.93 14.31 7.80
N MET A 129 -8.79 14.96 7.90
CA MET A 129 -7.78 14.97 6.85
C MET A 129 -6.71 13.91 7.13
N PHE A 130 -6.40 13.10 6.14
CA PHE A 130 -5.28 12.18 6.24
C PHE A 130 -3.93 12.91 6.26
N ARG A 131 -3.13 12.58 7.27
CA ARG A 131 -1.74 12.98 7.44
C ARG A 131 -0.86 11.75 7.51
N ILE A 132 0.39 11.87 7.11
CA ILE A 132 1.37 10.81 7.28
C ILE A 132 2.25 11.17 8.46
N GLY A 133 2.29 10.26 9.44
CA GLY A 133 3.16 10.34 10.61
C GLY A 133 4.32 9.36 10.52
N VAL A 134 5.23 9.48 11.46
CA VAL A 134 6.32 8.55 11.68
C VAL A 134 6.47 8.25 13.16
N ALA A 135 6.78 7.00 13.47
CA ALA A 135 7.11 6.54 14.82
C ALA A 135 8.42 5.75 14.78
N ALA A 136 9.20 5.80 15.85
CA ALA A 136 10.52 5.16 15.90
C ALA A 136 10.60 4.10 17.02
N ALA A 137 11.42 3.07 16.79
CA ALA A 137 11.72 2.00 17.75
C ALA A 137 13.18 1.55 17.65
N ASP A 138 13.64 0.85 18.70
CA ASP A 138 14.98 0.26 18.75
C ASP A 138 14.95 -1.23 18.26
N ARG A 139 13.77 -1.76 17.96
CA ARG A 139 13.56 -3.12 17.44
C ARG A 139 12.52 -3.12 16.33
N PRO A 140 12.63 -4.03 15.35
CA PRO A 140 11.70 -4.09 14.23
C PRO A 140 10.23 -4.30 14.65
N GLU A 141 9.99 -5.09 15.71
CA GLU A 141 8.65 -5.35 16.22
C GLU A 141 8.07 -4.23 17.09
N GLY A 142 8.85 -3.17 17.36
CA GLY A 142 8.42 -2.08 18.24
C GLY A 142 8.62 -2.40 19.74
N PRO A 143 7.85 -1.78 20.68
CA PRO A 143 6.81 -0.78 20.38
C PRO A 143 7.39 0.49 19.76
N PHE A 144 6.61 1.13 18.87
CA PHE A 144 7.00 2.38 18.23
C PHE A 144 6.51 3.59 19.02
N THR A 145 7.37 4.60 19.13
CA THR A 145 7.05 5.90 19.73
C THR A 145 6.80 6.92 18.63
N PRO A 146 5.59 7.48 18.49
CA PRO A 146 5.27 8.41 17.41
C PRO A 146 5.91 9.79 17.66
N GLU A 147 6.24 10.47 16.55
CA GLU A 147 6.54 11.90 16.59
C GLU A 147 5.29 12.69 16.98
N PRO A 148 5.45 13.84 17.69
CA PRO A 148 4.31 14.61 18.19
C PRO A 148 3.48 15.27 17.10
N GLU A 149 4.02 15.44 15.90
CA GLU A 149 3.39 16.07 14.74
C GLU A 149 3.53 15.17 13.50
N PRO A 150 2.62 15.24 12.53
CA PRO A 150 2.79 14.54 11.26
C PRO A 150 3.95 15.12 10.46
N ILE A 151 4.45 14.37 9.48
CA ILE A 151 5.50 14.83 8.57
C ILE A 151 4.98 16.01 7.74
N GLU A 152 5.59 17.17 7.87
CA GLU A 152 5.24 18.35 7.08
C GLU A 152 5.42 18.10 5.59
N GLY A 153 4.39 18.40 4.78
CA GLY A 153 4.41 18.18 3.32
C GLY A 153 4.08 16.75 2.89
N ALA A 154 3.82 15.83 3.84
CA ALA A 154 3.28 14.49 3.57
C ALA A 154 1.80 14.43 3.98
N TYR A 155 0.96 13.91 3.09
CA TYR A 155 -0.50 13.90 3.20
C TYR A 155 -1.08 12.70 2.45
N SER A 156 -2.40 12.52 2.47
CA SER A 156 -3.06 11.37 1.85
C SER A 156 -2.70 10.07 2.59
N ILE A 157 -2.58 8.95 1.88
CA ILE A 157 -2.45 7.61 2.45
C ILE A 157 -1.27 6.85 1.82
N ASP A 158 -1.07 5.63 2.27
CA ASP A 158 -0.19 4.60 1.70
C ASP A 158 1.26 5.07 1.56
N PRO A 159 1.90 5.51 2.67
CA PRO A 159 3.34 5.77 2.65
C PRO A 159 4.10 4.49 2.30
N ALA A 160 5.12 4.63 1.45
CA ALA A 160 6.08 3.58 1.14
C ALA A 160 7.49 4.19 1.10
N VAL A 161 8.42 3.62 1.85
CA VAL A 161 9.80 4.09 1.92
C VAL A 161 10.70 3.18 1.11
N PHE A 162 11.42 3.77 0.18
CA PHE A 162 12.42 3.09 -0.62
C PHE A 162 13.82 3.57 -0.24
N GLU A 163 14.71 2.65 0.09
CA GLU A 163 16.15 2.90 0.26
C GLU A 163 16.88 2.58 -1.05
N ASP A 164 17.58 3.57 -1.62
CA ASP A 164 18.39 3.39 -2.81
C ASP A 164 19.79 2.88 -2.46
N ASP A 165 20.54 2.42 -3.48
CA ASP A 165 21.87 1.82 -3.34
C ASP A 165 22.91 2.77 -2.70
N ASP A 166 22.66 4.08 -2.74
CA ASP A 166 23.53 5.10 -2.11
C ASP A 166 23.12 5.45 -0.66
N GLY A 167 22.12 4.75 -0.10
CA GLY A 167 21.57 4.98 1.23
C GLY A 167 20.61 6.18 1.32
N THR A 168 20.19 6.73 0.19
CA THR A 168 19.12 7.74 0.13
C THR A 168 17.76 7.08 0.34
N HIS A 169 16.96 7.64 1.26
CA HIS A 169 15.60 7.17 1.50
C HIS A 169 14.59 8.12 0.85
N TYR A 170 13.63 7.54 0.15
CA TYR A 170 12.54 8.24 -0.51
C TYR A 170 11.20 7.80 0.11
N LEU A 171 10.35 8.77 0.45
CA LEU A 171 8.99 8.54 0.87
C LEU A 171 8.07 8.76 -0.34
N CYS A 172 7.41 7.69 -0.79
CA CYS A 172 6.36 7.71 -1.80
C CYS A 172 5.01 7.54 -1.11
N PHE A 173 3.95 8.20 -1.58
CA PHE A 173 2.62 8.10 -0.95
C PHE A 173 1.52 8.59 -1.88
N GLY A 174 0.28 8.23 -1.54
CA GLY A 174 -0.93 8.77 -2.15
C GLY A 174 -1.98 7.72 -2.45
N GLY A 175 -3.24 8.14 -2.38
CA GLY A 175 -4.40 7.41 -2.84
C GLY A 175 -5.55 8.36 -3.09
N ILE A 176 -6.34 8.11 -4.14
CA ILE A 176 -7.50 8.94 -4.49
C ILE A 176 -8.75 8.50 -3.70
N TRP A 177 -9.89 9.15 -3.91
CA TRP A 177 -11.15 8.98 -3.20
C TRP A 177 -10.98 9.15 -1.69
N GLY A 178 -11.26 8.14 -0.88
CA GLY A 178 -11.07 8.15 0.56
C GLY A 178 -9.65 8.51 1.00
N GLY A 179 -8.64 8.24 0.17
CA GLY A 179 -7.26 8.65 0.38
C GLY A 179 -6.98 10.14 0.16
N GLN A 180 -7.93 10.90 -0.40
CA GLN A 180 -7.95 12.36 -0.48
C GLN A 180 -6.86 12.99 -1.38
N LEU A 181 -6.07 12.20 -2.15
CA LEU A 181 -4.98 12.75 -2.97
C LEU A 181 -5.48 13.77 -3.99
N GLN A 182 -6.67 13.58 -4.57
CA GLN A 182 -7.30 14.51 -5.51
C GLN A 182 -7.57 15.89 -4.90
N LYS A 183 -7.64 15.98 -3.56
CA LYS A 183 -7.83 17.24 -2.83
C LYS A 183 -6.55 18.08 -2.72
N TYR A 184 -5.40 17.51 -3.12
CA TYR A 184 -4.11 18.17 -3.04
C TYR A 184 -3.57 18.49 -4.45
N ARG A 185 -3.58 19.77 -4.80
CA ARG A 185 -2.86 20.28 -5.96
C ARG A 185 -1.75 21.21 -5.48
N ASP A 186 -0.59 21.13 -6.12
CA ASP A 186 0.58 21.91 -5.72
C ASP A 186 0.89 21.79 -4.21
N ASN A 187 0.69 20.58 -3.66
CA ASN A 187 0.87 20.24 -2.25
C ASN A 187 -0.02 21.05 -1.28
N ARG A 188 -1.14 21.60 -1.77
CA ARG A 188 -2.10 22.36 -0.98
C ARG A 188 -3.47 21.69 -1.00
N TYR A 189 -4.06 21.54 0.19
CA TYR A 189 -5.40 21.01 0.33
C TYR A 189 -6.47 22.03 -0.12
N ASP A 190 -7.38 21.57 -0.97
CA ASP A 190 -8.60 22.29 -1.33
C ASP A 190 -9.73 21.26 -1.47
N PRO A 191 -10.77 21.32 -0.62
CA PRO A 191 -11.89 20.39 -0.66
C PRO A 191 -12.71 20.48 -1.96
N ALA A 192 -12.58 21.55 -2.72
CA ALA A 192 -13.26 21.73 -4.00
C ALA A 192 -12.58 21.00 -5.16
N HIS A 193 -11.34 20.56 -4.98
CA HIS A 193 -10.67 19.77 -6.02
C HIS A 193 -11.28 18.38 -6.13
N GLU A 194 -11.48 17.95 -7.37
CA GLU A 194 -11.99 16.63 -7.73
C GLU A 194 -10.94 15.82 -8.50
N GLU A 195 -11.17 14.52 -8.59
CA GLU A 195 -10.39 13.62 -9.45
C GLU A 195 -10.42 14.12 -10.90
N PRO A 196 -9.28 14.12 -11.62
CA PRO A 196 -9.28 14.37 -13.06
C PRO A 196 -10.19 13.38 -13.80
N ALA A 197 -10.79 13.81 -14.89
CA ALA A 197 -11.74 12.98 -15.65
C ALA A 197 -11.43 12.98 -17.14
N GLY A 198 -11.91 11.97 -17.85
CA GLY A 198 -11.79 11.82 -19.29
C GLY A 198 -10.32 11.76 -19.75
N GLU A 199 -10.01 12.53 -20.78
CA GLU A 199 -8.66 12.54 -21.39
C GLU A 199 -7.62 13.36 -20.60
N ALA A 200 -8.00 13.98 -19.47
CA ALA A 200 -7.02 14.66 -18.62
C ALA A 200 -5.95 13.67 -18.11
N PRO A 201 -4.71 14.12 -17.86
CA PRO A 201 -3.71 13.28 -17.23
C PRO A 201 -4.22 12.73 -15.88
N ALA A 202 -3.99 11.43 -15.66
CA ALA A 202 -4.27 10.79 -14.38
C ALA A 202 -3.36 11.36 -13.29
N LEU A 203 -3.84 11.35 -12.03
CA LEU A 203 -2.99 11.63 -10.89
C LEU A 203 -1.97 10.50 -10.69
N GLY A 204 -0.77 10.89 -10.27
CA GLY A 204 0.26 9.96 -9.81
C GLY A 204 0.54 10.12 -8.32
N PRO A 205 1.26 9.16 -7.71
CA PRO A 205 1.69 9.26 -6.32
C PRO A 205 2.67 10.43 -6.13
N ARG A 206 2.88 10.81 -4.89
CA ARG A 206 3.89 11.82 -4.51
C ARG A 206 5.16 11.13 -4.03
N ILE A 207 6.30 11.79 -4.27
CA ILE A 207 7.61 11.32 -3.80
C ILE A 207 8.46 12.50 -3.33
N GLY A 208 9.24 12.27 -2.27
CA GLY A 208 10.26 13.20 -1.77
C GLY A 208 11.31 12.46 -0.96
N ARG A 209 12.53 13.01 -0.89
CA ARG A 209 13.58 12.43 -0.04
C ARG A 209 13.29 12.69 1.43
N LEU A 210 13.57 11.68 2.25
CA LEU A 210 13.64 11.85 3.70
C LEU A 210 14.97 12.50 4.10
N ASP A 211 14.97 13.21 5.22
CA ASP A 211 16.18 13.72 5.83
C ASP A 211 16.99 12.59 6.51
N ALA A 212 18.17 12.92 7.00
CA ALA A 212 19.02 11.96 7.70
C ALA A 212 18.38 11.42 9.00
N GLY A 213 17.46 12.17 9.60
CA GLY A 213 16.74 11.78 10.81
C GLY A 213 15.55 10.87 10.53
N MET A 214 15.19 10.62 9.26
CA MET A 214 14.05 9.77 8.84
C MET A 214 12.68 10.30 9.29
N THR A 215 12.58 11.50 9.84
CA THR A 215 11.34 12.04 10.41
C THR A 215 10.78 13.24 9.64
N ARG A 216 11.46 13.69 8.60
CA ARG A 216 11.09 14.86 7.80
C ARG A 216 11.43 14.67 6.33
N LEU A 217 10.72 15.38 5.48
CA LEU A 217 11.10 15.53 4.09
C LEU A 217 12.27 16.52 3.98
N ALA A 218 13.32 16.14 3.23
CA ALA A 218 14.48 16.99 2.93
C ALA A 218 14.21 17.94 1.75
N GLU A 219 13.10 17.75 1.04
CA GLU A 219 12.70 18.52 -0.14
C GLU A 219 11.16 18.52 -0.29
N PRO A 220 10.59 19.47 -1.03
CA PRO A 220 9.18 19.43 -1.39
C PRO A 220 8.88 18.16 -2.21
N THR A 221 7.74 17.53 -1.95
CA THR A 221 7.28 16.39 -2.74
C THR A 221 6.88 16.81 -4.14
N ARG A 222 7.04 15.88 -5.07
CA ARG A 222 6.64 16.02 -6.48
C ARG A 222 5.77 14.84 -6.90
N GLU A 223 4.98 15.05 -7.92
CA GLU A 223 4.18 14.01 -8.53
C GLU A 223 5.04 13.10 -9.42
N ILE A 224 4.83 11.78 -9.29
CA ILE A 224 5.36 10.80 -10.24
C ILE A 224 4.38 10.69 -11.40
N VAL A 225 4.87 10.96 -12.61
CA VAL A 225 4.08 10.80 -13.84
C VAL A 225 4.26 9.38 -14.37
N ILE A 226 3.15 8.71 -14.67
CA ILE A 226 3.15 7.39 -15.32
C ILE A 226 2.77 7.59 -16.80
N LEU A 227 3.60 7.07 -17.68
CA LEU A 227 3.47 7.18 -19.12
C LEU A 227 2.96 5.88 -19.72
N ASP A 228 2.25 5.97 -20.83
CA ASP A 228 1.92 4.85 -21.70
C ASP A 228 3.14 4.41 -22.56
N GLU A 229 2.93 3.43 -23.43
CA GLU A 229 3.92 2.92 -24.38
C GLU A 229 4.37 3.92 -25.47
N HIS A 230 3.62 5.02 -25.61
CA HIS A 230 3.92 6.11 -26.56
C HIS A 230 4.59 7.31 -25.88
N GLY A 231 4.86 7.20 -24.56
CA GLY A 231 5.48 8.27 -23.78
C GLY A 231 4.52 9.42 -23.42
N GLN A 232 3.20 9.19 -23.49
CA GLN A 232 2.20 10.15 -23.06
C GLN A 232 1.74 9.82 -21.62
N PRO A 233 1.42 10.82 -20.78
CA PRO A 233 0.81 10.55 -19.47
C PRO A 233 -0.44 9.69 -19.60
N LEU A 234 -0.60 8.71 -18.70
CA LEU A 234 -1.84 7.94 -18.63
C LEU A 234 -3.02 8.87 -18.39
N ARG A 235 -4.17 8.54 -18.97
CA ARG A 235 -5.39 9.34 -18.88
C ARG A 235 -6.19 8.96 -17.66
N ALA A 236 -6.96 9.90 -17.13
CA ALA A 236 -7.83 9.68 -15.97
C ALA A 236 -8.92 8.62 -16.24
N ASP A 237 -9.39 8.48 -17.47
CA ASP A 237 -10.37 7.45 -17.88
C ASP A 237 -9.74 6.09 -18.22
N ASP A 238 -8.42 5.94 -18.11
CA ASP A 238 -7.73 4.66 -18.29
C ASP A 238 -7.68 3.88 -16.96
N HIS A 239 -8.82 3.47 -16.49
CA HIS A 239 -9.01 2.81 -15.20
C HIS A 239 -8.23 1.49 -15.06
N ALA A 240 -7.88 0.84 -16.16
CA ALA A 240 -7.11 -0.40 -16.13
C ALA A 240 -5.60 -0.18 -15.89
N ARG A 241 -5.09 1.04 -16.05
CA ARG A 241 -3.66 1.33 -15.95
C ARG A 241 -3.33 2.50 -15.04
N ARG A 242 -4.26 3.43 -14.80
CA ARG A 242 -4.00 4.62 -13.99
C ARG A 242 -3.73 4.26 -12.53
N PHE A 243 -2.94 5.10 -11.87
CA PHE A 243 -2.71 5.04 -10.43
C PHE A 243 -4.02 5.33 -9.66
N PHE A 244 -4.26 4.53 -8.64
CA PHE A 244 -5.33 4.78 -7.67
C PHE A 244 -4.76 4.93 -6.26
N GLU A 245 -4.00 3.94 -5.75
CA GLU A 245 -3.42 3.91 -4.41
C GLU A 245 -2.29 2.88 -4.29
N GLY A 246 -1.71 2.72 -3.10
CA GLY A 246 -0.76 1.67 -2.79
C GLY A 246 0.55 1.75 -3.58
N PRO A 247 1.23 2.90 -3.67
CA PRO A 247 2.49 2.98 -4.39
C PRO A 247 3.59 2.21 -3.64
N TRP A 248 4.37 1.42 -4.37
CA TRP A 248 5.54 0.72 -3.85
C TRP A 248 6.71 0.86 -4.80
N LEU A 249 7.88 1.21 -4.28
CA LEU A 249 9.11 1.32 -5.06
C LEU A 249 10.07 0.19 -4.71
N HIS A 250 10.66 -0.42 -5.73
CA HIS A 250 11.80 -1.30 -5.58
C HIS A 250 12.77 -1.15 -6.76
N LYS A 251 13.96 -1.72 -6.64
CA LYS A 251 14.98 -1.67 -7.68
C LYS A 251 15.40 -3.07 -8.09
N TYR A 252 15.44 -3.32 -9.39
CA TYR A 252 15.91 -4.58 -9.95
C TYR A 252 16.81 -4.33 -11.16
N GLN A 253 18.02 -4.89 -11.18
CA GLN A 253 19.03 -4.72 -12.22
C GLN A 253 19.28 -3.24 -12.59
N GLY A 254 19.36 -2.37 -11.57
CA GLY A 254 19.64 -0.94 -11.74
C GLY A 254 18.45 -0.10 -12.23
N ARG A 255 17.28 -0.69 -12.43
CA ARG A 255 16.05 -0.01 -12.86
C ARG A 255 15.06 0.11 -11.69
N TYR A 256 14.37 1.24 -11.60
CA TYR A 256 13.32 1.49 -10.61
C TYR A 256 11.99 0.96 -11.11
N TYR A 257 11.27 0.31 -10.22
CA TYR A 257 9.92 -0.23 -10.43
C TYR A 257 8.97 0.47 -9.47
N LEU A 258 7.94 1.09 -10.01
CA LEU A 258 6.79 1.59 -9.26
C LEU A 258 5.64 0.62 -9.49
N SER A 259 5.16 -0.03 -8.44
CA SER A 259 3.95 -0.83 -8.50
C SER A 259 2.83 -0.16 -7.70
N TYR A 260 1.57 -0.40 -8.09
CA TYR A 260 0.42 0.32 -7.55
C TYR A 260 -0.90 -0.39 -7.87
N SER A 261 -1.94 -0.07 -7.11
CA SER A 261 -3.32 -0.48 -7.35
C SER A 261 -4.02 0.45 -8.34
N THR A 262 -4.88 -0.11 -9.18
CA THR A 262 -5.73 0.63 -10.11
C THR A 262 -7.12 0.95 -9.55
N GLY A 263 -7.42 0.49 -8.32
CA GLY A 263 -8.69 0.74 -7.63
C GLY A 263 -9.85 -0.07 -8.22
N ASP A 264 -10.78 0.60 -8.86
CA ASP A 264 -12.04 0.03 -9.37
C ASP A 264 -11.91 -1.07 -10.43
N THR A 265 -10.75 -1.25 -11.03
CA THR A 265 -10.43 -2.43 -11.87
C THR A 265 -9.73 -3.55 -11.11
N HIS A 266 -9.37 -3.30 -9.84
CA HIS A 266 -8.80 -4.26 -8.90
C HIS A 266 -7.50 -4.92 -9.37
N LEU A 267 -6.73 -4.27 -10.24
CA LEU A 267 -5.45 -4.76 -10.73
C LEU A 267 -4.31 -4.19 -9.87
N LEU A 268 -3.26 -4.98 -9.73
CA LEU A 268 -1.98 -4.52 -9.29
C LEU A 268 -1.08 -4.38 -10.51
N CYS A 269 -0.66 -3.18 -10.81
CA CYS A 269 0.12 -2.84 -11.99
C CYS A 269 1.54 -2.39 -11.65
N TYR A 270 2.42 -2.31 -12.66
CA TYR A 270 3.74 -1.74 -12.47
C TYR A 270 4.20 -0.92 -13.69
N ALA A 271 5.11 0.00 -13.41
CA ALA A 271 5.79 0.84 -14.36
C ALA A 271 7.28 0.92 -14.02
N THR A 272 8.15 1.25 -14.97
CA THR A 272 9.60 1.31 -14.76
C THR A 272 10.21 2.64 -15.19
N SER A 273 11.32 3.03 -14.53
CA SER A 273 12.08 4.25 -14.80
C SER A 273 13.57 4.04 -14.56
N ASP A 274 14.40 4.95 -15.08
CA ASP A 274 15.82 5.06 -14.78
C ASP A 274 16.09 6.04 -13.61
N SER A 275 15.02 6.62 -13.01
CA SER A 275 15.08 7.56 -11.90
C SER A 275 13.98 7.25 -10.87
N PRO A 276 14.23 7.36 -9.55
CA PRO A 276 13.18 7.18 -8.54
C PRO A 276 12.05 8.21 -8.65
N TYR A 277 12.32 9.36 -9.24
CA TYR A 277 11.33 10.41 -9.48
C TYR A 277 10.52 10.23 -10.77
N GLY A 278 10.85 9.23 -11.58
CA GLY A 278 10.24 9.02 -12.88
C GLY A 278 10.74 9.99 -13.98
N PRO A 279 9.97 10.19 -15.06
CA PRO A 279 8.67 9.53 -15.31
C PRO A 279 8.82 8.01 -15.41
N PHE A 280 7.76 7.30 -15.03
CA PHE A 280 7.70 5.84 -15.13
C PHE A 280 6.87 5.44 -16.35
N THR A 281 7.32 4.45 -17.11
CA THR A 281 6.56 3.89 -18.23
C THR A 281 5.84 2.63 -17.80
N TYR A 282 4.53 2.56 -17.99
CA TYR A 282 3.69 1.39 -17.72
C TYR A 282 4.24 0.13 -18.40
N ARG A 283 4.20 -1.00 -17.68
CA ARG A 283 4.74 -2.28 -18.18
C ARG A 283 3.75 -3.43 -18.16
N GLY A 284 2.82 -3.44 -17.22
CA GLY A 284 1.85 -4.55 -17.15
C GLY A 284 1.24 -4.75 -15.78
N VAL A 285 0.59 -5.90 -15.65
CA VAL A 285 -0.11 -6.37 -14.45
C VAL A 285 0.77 -7.32 -13.66
N ILE A 286 0.83 -7.14 -12.34
CA ILE A 286 1.50 -8.04 -11.40
C ILE A 286 0.51 -9.06 -10.85
N LEU A 287 -0.67 -8.60 -10.41
CA LEU A 287 -1.70 -9.44 -9.78
C LEU A 287 -3.07 -9.12 -10.38
N THR A 288 -3.79 -10.17 -10.75
CA THR A 288 -5.19 -10.06 -11.17
C THR A 288 -6.12 -9.94 -9.94
N PRO A 289 -7.40 -9.53 -10.12
CA PRO A 289 -8.28 -9.20 -9.01
C PRO A 289 -8.39 -10.27 -7.93
N VAL A 290 -8.34 -9.82 -6.69
CA VAL A 290 -8.56 -10.64 -5.48
C VAL A 290 -10.02 -10.56 -5.01
N VAL A 291 -10.42 -11.43 -4.09
CA VAL A 291 -11.70 -11.30 -3.36
C VAL A 291 -11.59 -10.11 -2.40
N GLY A 292 -12.54 -9.20 -2.45
CA GLY A 292 -12.52 -7.90 -1.76
C GLY A 292 -12.42 -6.76 -2.77
N TRP A 293 -12.56 -5.52 -2.30
CA TRP A 293 -12.51 -4.36 -3.18
C TRP A 293 -11.10 -3.83 -3.35
N THR A 294 -10.34 -3.67 -2.27
CA THR A 294 -8.98 -3.12 -2.31
C THR A 294 -7.97 -4.15 -2.79
N THR A 295 -6.96 -3.68 -3.49
CA THR A 295 -5.71 -4.39 -3.76
C THR A 295 -4.55 -3.55 -3.24
N HIS A 296 -3.71 -4.13 -2.40
CA HIS A 296 -2.52 -3.48 -1.86
C HIS A 296 -1.41 -4.51 -1.66
N HIS A 297 -0.16 -4.07 -1.65
CA HIS A 297 0.95 -5.00 -1.69
C HIS A 297 2.27 -4.41 -1.20
N SER A 298 3.25 -5.28 -1.06
CA SER A 298 4.67 -4.97 -1.08
C SER A 298 5.44 -6.03 -1.88
N ILE A 299 6.59 -5.64 -2.40
CA ILE A 299 7.51 -6.54 -3.11
C ILE A 299 8.83 -6.54 -2.34
N CYS A 300 9.24 -7.72 -1.88
CA CYS A 300 10.41 -7.88 -1.03
C CYS A 300 11.33 -8.98 -1.58
N ALA A 301 12.64 -8.71 -1.60
CA ALA A 301 13.65 -9.71 -1.91
C ALA A 301 14.10 -10.42 -0.61
N PHE A 302 14.11 -11.75 -0.60
CA PHE A 302 14.63 -12.57 0.47
C PHE A 302 15.53 -13.67 -0.11
N GLN A 303 16.81 -13.70 0.29
CA GLN A 303 17.79 -14.68 -0.18
C GLN A 303 17.79 -14.87 -1.72
N GLU A 304 17.91 -13.76 -2.45
CA GLU A 304 17.97 -13.71 -3.93
C GLU A 304 16.67 -14.08 -4.65
N ARG A 305 15.57 -14.31 -3.92
CA ARG A 305 14.24 -14.54 -4.48
C ARG A 305 13.33 -13.37 -4.17
N TRP A 306 12.39 -13.11 -5.09
CA TRP A 306 11.40 -12.06 -4.93
C TRP A 306 10.07 -12.65 -4.49
N TYR A 307 9.37 -11.91 -3.64
CA TYR A 307 8.06 -12.28 -3.10
C TYR A 307 7.10 -11.09 -3.18
N LEU A 308 5.87 -11.41 -3.53
CA LEU A 308 4.73 -10.49 -3.43
C LEU A 308 3.98 -10.79 -2.13
N PHE A 309 3.83 -9.79 -1.30
CA PHE A 309 2.89 -9.78 -0.19
C PHE A 309 1.66 -9.02 -0.62
N TYR A 310 0.49 -9.58 -0.44
CA TYR A 310 -0.79 -9.01 -0.85
C TYR A 310 -1.88 -9.44 0.13
N HIS A 311 -3.12 -8.98 -0.03
CA HIS A 311 -4.24 -9.42 0.78
C HIS A 311 -5.43 -9.84 -0.08
N ASP A 312 -6.34 -10.60 0.53
CA ASP A 312 -7.71 -10.82 0.06
C ASP A 312 -8.70 -10.97 1.24
N ALA A 313 -9.98 -11.01 0.94
CA ALA A 313 -11.05 -11.18 1.94
C ALA A 313 -11.61 -12.61 2.01
N LEU A 314 -10.90 -13.65 1.55
CA LEU A 314 -11.39 -15.02 1.59
C LEU A 314 -11.61 -15.53 3.01
N LEU A 315 -10.73 -15.19 3.96
CA LEU A 315 -10.81 -15.62 5.35
C LEU A 315 -12.14 -15.20 6.01
N SER A 316 -12.62 -14.00 5.69
CA SER A 316 -13.89 -13.46 6.22
C SER A 316 -15.12 -13.85 5.40
N GLY A 317 -14.96 -14.67 4.36
CA GLY A 317 -16.06 -14.99 3.44
C GLY A 317 -16.45 -13.83 2.53
N GLY A 318 -15.49 -12.96 2.16
CA GLY A 318 -15.65 -11.86 1.23
C GLY A 318 -16.08 -10.53 1.84
N VAL A 319 -15.95 -10.36 3.15
CA VAL A 319 -16.18 -9.06 3.81
C VAL A 319 -15.01 -8.13 3.49
N THR A 320 -15.24 -7.09 2.70
CA THR A 320 -14.18 -6.29 2.05
C THR A 320 -13.24 -5.59 3.02
N HIS A 321 -13.68 -5.26 4.22
CA HIS A 321 -12.89 -4.60 5.26
C HIS A 321 -12.36 -5.56 6.35
N LEU A 322 -12.44 -6.90 6.12
CA LEU A 322 -11.88 -7.94 6.97
C LEU A 322 -11.01 -8.85 6.11
N ARG A 323 -9.82 -8.38 5.82
CA ARG A 323 -8.88 -8.96 4.86
C ARG A 323 -7.85 -9.86 5.56
N SER A 324 -7.06 -10.56 4.79
CA SER A 324 -5.94 -11.36 5.31
C SER A 324 -4.74 -11.29 4.39
N VAL A 325 -3.58 -11.00 4.98
CA VAL A 325 -2.29 -10.92 4.28
C VAL A 325 -1.82 -12.31 3.86
N LYS A 326 -1.30 -12.39 2.66
CA LYS A 326 -0.75 -13.59 2.01
C LYS A 326 0.61 -13.28 1.40
N CYS A 327 1.39 -14.32 1.12
CA CYS A 327 2.69 -14.24 0.47
C CYS A 327 2.77 -15.25 -0.68
N THR A 328 3.37 -14.86 -1.79
CA THR A 328 3.63 -15.75 -2.93
C THR A 328 4.95 -15.38 -3.63
N PRO A 329 5.69 -16.36 -4.22
CA PRO A 329 6.83 -16.02 -5.05
C PRO A 329 6.48 -15.08 -6.21
N LEU A 330 7.35 -14.12 -6.47
CA LEU A 330 7.29 -13.20 -7.61
C LEU A 330 8.38 -13.55 -8.61
N HIS A 331 8.01 -13.74 -9.87
CA HIS A 331 8.96 -14.10 -10.91
C HIS A 331 9.32 -12.88 -11.76
N MET A 332 10.60 -12.47 -11.67
CA MET A 332 11.21 -11.50 -12.57
C MET A 332 11.76 -12.23 -13.77
N GLU A 333 11.37 -11.89 -14.98
CA GLU A 333 11.88 -12.46 -16.21
C GLU A 333 13.25 -11.85 -16.57
N ALA A 334 13.98 -12.49 -17.49
CA ALA A 334 15.33 -12.06 -17.87
C ALA A 334 15.37 -10.65 -18.49
N ASP A 335 14.27 -10.19 -19.10
CA ASP A 335 14.13 -8.85 -19.68
C ASP A 335 13.68 -7.80 -18.63
N GLY A 336 13.50 -8.21 -17.38
CA GLY A 336 13.02 -7.37 -16.30
C GLY A 336 11.49 -7.24 -16.22
N SER A 337 10.74 -7.97 -17.04
CA SER A 337 9.30 -8.02 -16.88
C SER A 337 8.90 -8.87 -15.67
N ILE A 338 7.72 -8.56 -15.10
CA ILE A 338 7.14 -9.31 -13.99
C ILE A 338 6.07 -10.23 -14.56
N ARG A 339 6.16 -11.54 -14.23
CA ARG A 339 5.13 -12.50 -14.59
C ARG A 339 3.86 -12.25 -13.79
N ALA A 340 2.75 -12.07 -14.50
CA ALA A 340 1.44 -11.87 -13.85
C ALA A 340 1.04 -13.07 -12.98
N ILE A 341 0.48 -12.78 -11.82
CA ILE A 341 0.02 -13.75 -10.82
C ILE A 341 -1.52 -13.77 -10.85
N HIS A 342 -2.08 -14.98 -10.92
CA HIS A 342 -3.51 -15.25 -10.82
C HIS A 342 -3.76 -15.92 -9.45
N PRO A 343 -4.30 -15.20 -8.47
CA PRO A 343 -4.33 -15.65 -7.07
C PRO A 343 -5.20 -16.88 -6.82
N TYR A 344 -6.08 -17.21 -7.77
CA TYR A 344 -7.01 -18.36 -7.67
C TYR A 344 -6.88 -19.36 -8.84
N GLY A 345 -5.70 -19.41 -9.47
CA GLY A 345 -5.46 -20.21 -10.66
C GLY A 345 -5.99 -19.57 -11.94
N THR A 346 -5.66 -20.17 -13.09
CA THR A 346 -6.14 -19.74 -14.43
C THR A 346 -7.40 -20.50 -14.80
#